data_876d9664c3837ac5460b9c56fe56aa13
#
_entry.id   876d9664c3837ac5460b9c56fe56aa13
#
_cell.length_a   1.000
_cell.length_b   1.000
_cell.length_c   1.000
_cell.angle_alpha   90.00
_cell.angle_beta   90.00
_cell.angle_gamma   90.00
#
_symmetry.space_group_name_H-M   'P 1'
#
loop_
_entity.id
_entity.type
_entity.pdbx_description
1 polymer ?
#
loop_
_entity_poly.entity_id
_entity_poly.type
_entity_poly.pdbx_seq_one_letter_code
_entity_poly.pdbx_strand_id
1 'polypeptide(L)'
;LPIGQLFRDIAVAISVSVIVSVIISITVIPALASQFIKDAKHFDQQPRIPIIDTVASGFKGLVLAYGRKVVKSTWLGLTVVFALIASSLVVLVIMMPPLDYLPDGNRNFVFGRISVPPGYTREATLNFAQSMEDVARPLWEQSNPERLPHIDRFFFVAYNGGAFAGAATEDAGRIRELIPVLAEPVSKSPGARAFVTQASLFGRSVGGSRGILIDVLGPDFETVEPAFRLIRRQVGELFPRKAGHQVRVRPSENAVSPELVVRPNPDALARAGVSARDFAQALDVYNDGILVREIPLGGELVELVLTTQTRETAKIEDIEDIPVIARDGSLVKVGQLAEVSIESAPNQLLRKAGRRVVTIQLRLHESIPLETAIAEINSKVVFPFNIDSEDGVRLELSGAADDLSRAWDAVQANVILAIAVIYLLLVVLLRSFALPMIILITVPIAATGGILGLALLNLVMDQPLDMLTMLGFIILSGVVVNNAILMVEQTLWHIQHDGMGSVDAILEATSNRIRPIFMSTLTSLFGLLPLIIFPGAGSELYRGIGIVVFGGLLLSTLLVLFFIPPLMAILMRRFKSQEPIGDMTQEITAPLSQTA
;
A
#
# COMPACT_ATOMS: atom_id res chain seq x y z
N LEU A 1 -3.16 -11.05 2.66
CA LEU A 1 -3.00 -9.70 2.08
C LEU A 1 -1.72 -9.68 1.25
N PRO A 2 -1.69 -9.07 0.05
CA PRO A 2 -0.46 -8.93 -0.77
C PRO A 2 0.68 -8.24 -0.01
N ILE A 3 0.34 -7.32 0.89
CA ILE A 3 1.28 -6.61 1.76
C ILE A 3 2.05 -7.55 2.68
N GLY A 4 1.39 -8.57 3.25
CA GLY A 4 2.06 -9.51 4.15
C GLY A 4 3.19 -10.29 3.48
N GLN A 5 3.04 -10.62 2.21
CA GLN A 5 4.08 -11.29 1.43
C GLN A 5 5.29 -10.36 1.19
N LEU A 6 5.03 -9.10 0.82
CA LEU A 6 6.08 -8.09 0.64
C LEU A 6 6.86 -7.84 1.94
N PHE A 7 6.15 -7.71 3.06
CA PHE A 7 6.79 -7.51 4.37
C PHE A 7 7.64 -8.72 4.80
N ARG A 8 7.17 -9.94 4.50
CA ARG A 8 7.92 -11.15 4.78
C ARG A 8 9.26 -11.18 4.05
N ASP A 9 9.28 -10.83 2.76
CA ASP A 9 10.49 -10.85 1.95
C ASP A 9 11.51 -9.81 2.45
N ILE A 10 11.04 -8.60 2.79
CA ILE A 10 11.87 -7.54 3.39
C ILE A 10 12.41 -8.00 4.76
N ALA A 11 11.56 -8.56 5.63
CA ALA A 11 11.96 -9.03 6.95
C ALA A 11 13.00 -10.15 6.88
N VAL A 12 12.84 -11.10 5.96
CA VAL A 12 13.82 -12.17 5.73
C VAL A 12 15.16 -11.60 5.26
N ALA A 13 15.15 -10.68 4.29
CA ALA A 13 16.37 -10.03 3.78
C ALA A 13 17.13 -9.31 4.89
N ILE A 14 16.43 -8.50 5.72
CA ILE A 14 17.04 -7.78 6.84
C ILE A 14 17.58 -8.77 7.88
N SER A 15 16.81 -9.80 8.26
CA SER A 15 17.21 -10.78 9.26
C SER A 15 18.46 -11.54 8.84
N VAL A 16 18.52 -12.01 7.59
CA VAL A 16 19.69 -12.70 7.03
C VAL A 16 20.91 -11.77 7.01
N SER A 17 20.73 -10.51 6.58
CA SER A 17 21.82 -9.52 6.56
C SER A 17 22.40 -9.27 7.95
N VAL A 18 21.54 -9.16 8.97
CA VAL A 18 21.98 -8.98 10.36
C VAL A 18 22.74 -10.20 10.89
N ILE A 19 22.24 -11.42 10.62
CA ILE A 19 22.93 -12.65 11.03
C ILE A 19 24.31 -12.75 10.38
N VAL A 20 24.40 -12.52 9.07
CA VAL A 20 25.67 -12.53 8.34
C VAL A 20 26.63 -11.46 8.89
N SER A 21 26.12 -10.25 9.17
CA SER A 21 26.90 -9.17 9.78
C SER A 21 27.50 -9.56 11.14
N VAL A 22 26.72 -10.24 11.99
CA VAL A 22 27.22 -10.75 13.29
C VAL A 22 28.33 -11.76 13.10
N ILE A 23 28.18 -12.71 12.17
CA ILE A 23 29.22 -13.73 11.87
C ILE A 23 30.50 -13.05 11.40
N ILE A 24 30.40 -12.09 10.47
CA ILE A 24 31.57 -11.33 9.97
C ILE A 24 32.22 -10.53 11.09
N SER A 25 31.42 -9.89 11.95
CA SER A 25 31.91 -9.09 13.08
C SER A 25 32.73 -9.92 14.07
N ILE A 26 32.35 -11.17 14.32
CA ILE A 26 33.03 -12.04 15.29
C ILE A 26 34.23 -12.75 14.65
N THR A 27 34.20 -13.02 13.35
CA THR A 27 35.24 -13.85 12.69
C THR A 27 36.23 -12.99 11.88
N VAL A 28 35.71 -12.24 10.91
CA VAL A 28 36.55 -11.55 9.89
C VAL A 28 37.21 -10.31 10.48
N ILE A 29 36.45 -9.49 11.24
CA ILE A 29 36.98 -8.23 11.77
C ILE A 29 38.15 -8.45 12.74
N PRO A 30 38.12 -9.36 13.73
CA PRO A 30 39.23 -9.63 14.60
C PRO A 30 40.43 -10.22 13.84
N ALA A 31 40.19 -11.11 12.86
CA ALA A 31 41.25 -11.70 12.05
C ALA A 31 41.98 -10.65 11.21
N LEU A 32 41.24 -9.75 10.55
CA LEU A 32 41.83 -8.65 9.80
C LEU A 32 42.53 -7.62 10.72
N ALA A 33 41.90 -7.26 11.84
CA ALA A 33 42.47 -6.36 12.80
C ALA A 33 43.82 -6.86 13.32
N SER A 34 43.96 -8.17 13.62
CA SER A 34 45.25 -8.77 14.04
C SER A 34 46.33 -8.72 12.98
N GLN A 35 45.98 -8.72 11.70
CA GLN A 35 46.95 -8.61 10.59
C GLN A 35 47.39 -7.17 10.30
N PHE A 36 46.43 -6.23 10.36
CA PHE A 36 46.70 -4.82 10.02
C PHE A 36 47.25 -3.99 11.19
N ILE A 37 46.91 -4.35 12.44
CA ILE A 37 47.38 -3.62 13.64
C ILE A 37 48.59 -4.35 14.21
N LYS A 38 49.72 -4.36 13.46
CA LYS A 38 50.99 -4.97 13.92
C LYS A 38 51.81 -4.07 14.86
N ASP A 39 51.65 -2.76 14.79
CA ASP A 39 52.42 -1.80 15.60
C ASP A 39 51.52 -0.74 16.23
N ALA A 40 51.29 -0.83 17.53
CA ALA A 40 50.51 0.14 18.29
C ALA A 40 51.10 1.56 18.24
N LYS A 41 52.42 1.70 17.99
CA LYS A 41 53.13 2.98 17.90
C LYS A 41 52.75 3.86 16.70
N HIS A 42 52.21 3.27 15.63
CA HIS A 42 51.72 4.02 14.47
C HIS A 42 50.36 4.68 14.69
N PHE A 43 49.60 4.24 15.69
CA PHE A 43 48.27 4.79 15.99
C PHE A 43 48.31 6.14 16.74
N ASP A 44 49.45 6.46 17.41
CA ASP A 44 49.62 7.76 18.08
C ASP A 44 49.84 8.93 17.11
N GLN A 45 50.16 8.66 15.83
CA GLN A 45 50.35 9.66 14.78
C GLN A 45 49.14 9.75 13.82
N GLN A 46 47.91 9.74 14.33
CA GLN A 46 46.75 9.97 13.46
C GLN A 46 46.84 11.39 12.85
N PRO A 47 46.64 11.53 11.51
CA PRO A 47 46.60 12.85 10.91
C PRO A 47 45.43 13.65 11.51
N ARG A 48 45.77 14.71 12.22
CA ARG A 48 44.76 15.61 12.80
C ARG A 48 44.17 16.43 11.67
N ILE A 49 42.85 16.30 11.47
CA ILE A 49 42.09 17.17 10.57
C ILE A 49 41.57 18.32 11.45
N PRO A 50 42.23 19.50 11.42
CA PRO A 50 42.04 20.53 12.45
C PRO A 50 40.56 20.99 12.58
N ILE A 51 39.81 21.03 11.46
CA ILE A 51 38.42 21.47 11.46
C ILE A 51 37.52 20.40 12.13
N ILE A 52 37.68 19.13 11.76
CA ILE A 52 36.86 18.05 12.29
C ILE A 52 37.14 17.81 13.77
N ASP A 53 38.41 17.83 14.15
CA ASP A 53 38.83 17.66 15.56
C ASP A 53 38.32 18.79 16.45
N THR A 54 38.36 20.04 15.96
CA THR A 54 37.83 21.19 16.70
C THR A 54 36.34 21.11 16.89
N VAL A 55 35.57 20.76 15.84
CA VAL A 55 34.11 20.59 15.93
C VAL A 55 33.75 19.41 16.84
N ALA A 56 34.42 18.26 16.70
CA ALA A 56 34.19 17.09 17.51
C ALA A 56 34.52 17.31 19.00
N SER A 57 35.64 17.97 19.31
CA SER A 57 36.02 18.31 20.68
C SER A 57 35.07 19.34 21.31
N GLY A 58 34.67 20.36 20.54
CA GLY A 58 33.66 21.33 20.94
C GLY A 58 32.32 20.69 21.26
N PHE A 59 31.84 19.81 20.39
CA PHE A 59 30.60 19.04 20.60
C PHE A 59 30.69 18.12 21.85
N LYS A 60 31.80 17.37 21.99
CA LYS A 60 32.05 16.55 23.19
C LYS A 60 32.04 17.42 24.45
N GLY A 61 32.71 18.57 24.43
CA GLY A 61 32.74 19.52 25.52
C GLY A 61 31.34 20.02 25.91
N LEU A 62 30.51 20.35 24.93
CA LEU A 62 29.13 20.78 25.12
C LEU A 62 28.25 19.67 25.75
N VAL A 63 28.30 18.45 25.22
CA VAL A 63 27.56 17.31 25.75
C VAL A 63 27.96 17.00 27.20
N LEU A 64 29.26 17.01 27.52
CA LEU A 64 29.73 16.75 28.86
C LEU A 64 29.41 17.90 29.84
N ALA A 65 29.50 19.16 29.40
CA ALA A 65 29.12 20.32 30.23
C ALA A 65 27.62 20.29 30.56
N TYR A 66 26.79 20.02 29.54
CA TYR A 66 25.37 19.78 29.73
C TYR A 66 25.12 18.61 30.69
N GLY A 67 25.73 17.44 30.43
CA GLY A 67 25.59 16.25 31.25
C GLY A 67 25.93 16.50 32.71
N ARG A 68 27.07 17.16 33.02
CA ARG A 68 27.49 17.52 34.38
C ARG A 68 26.42 18.35 35.11
N LYS A 69 25.78 19.31 34.39
CA LYS A 69 24.76 20.18 34.97
C LYS A 69 23.45 19.46 35.23
N VAL A 70 23.01 18.65 34.27
CA VAL A 70 21.69 18.01 34.32
C VAL A 70 21.69 16.73 35.17
N VAL A 71 22.75 15.92 35.09
CA VAL A 71 22.89 14.68 35.88
C VAL A 71 23.03 14.98 37.38
N LYS A 72 23.66 16.12 37.76
CA LYS A 72 23.81 16.52 39.17
C LYS A 72 22.49 16.99 39.82
N SER A 73 21.58 17.58 39.05
CA SER A 73 20.31 18.13 39.55
C SER A 73 19.11 17.27 39.11
N THR A 74 18.43 16.65 40.08
CA THR A 74 17.25 15.80 39.80
C THR A 74 16.10 16.58 39.17
N TRP A 75 15.83 17.79 39.67
CA TRP A 75 14.78 18.66 39.12
C TRP A 75 15.06 19.10 37.71
N LEU A 76 16.30 19.51 37.42
CA LEU A 76 16.69 19.89 36.08
C LEU A 76 16.63 18.68 35.13
N GLY A 77 17.07 17.49 35.58
CA GLY A 77 16.96 16.25 34.82
C GLY A 77 15.52 15.90 34.46
N LEU A 78 14.60 15.94 35.43
CA LEU A 78 13.18 15.70 35.24
C LEU A 78 12.55 16.68 34.23
N THR A 79 12.88 17.98 34.39
CA THR A 79 12.35 19.03 33.49
C THR A 79 12.81 18.80 32.06
N VAL A 80 14.08 18.48 31.84
CA VAL A 80 14.64 18.22 30.50
C VAL A 80 14.02 16.96 29.90
N VAL A 81 13.97 15.87 30.64
CA VAL A 81 13.36 14.62 30.16
C VAL A 81 11.89 14.84 29.80
N PHE A 82 11.13 15.51 30.67
CA PHE A 82 9.72 15.82 30.39
C PHE A 82 9.56 16.74 29.18
N ALA A 83 10.39 17.79 29.06
CA ALA A 83 10.34 18.71 27.94
C ALA A 83 10.66 18.00 26.60
N LEU A 84 11.64 17.11 26.57
CA LEU A 84 11.99 16.33 25.38
C LEU A 84 10.88 15.35 24.98
N ILE A 85 10.28 14.66 25.95
CA ILE A 85 9.15 13.76 25.67
C ILE A 85 7.93 14.56 25.21
N ALA A 86 7.59 15.64 25.89
CA ALA A 86 6.44 16.47 25.56
C ALA A 86 6.61 17.12 24.16
N SER A 87 7.79 17.69 23.87
CA SER A 87 8.07 18.27 22.54
C SER A 87 8.02 17.20 21.44
N SER A 88 8.55 16.02 21.69
CA SER A 88 8.49 14.89 20.78
C SER A 88 7.04 14.48 20.48
N LEU A 89 6.21 14.35 21.53
CA LEU A 89 4.80 14.00 21.37
C LEU A 89 4.02 15.08 20.63
N VAL A 90 4.26 16.36 20.93
CA VAL A 90 3.63 17.49 20.24
C VAL A 90 3.98 17.49 18.75
N VAL A 91 5.25 17.32 18.41
CA VAL A 91 5.69 17.25 17.02
C VAL A 91 5.06 16.04 16.30
N LEU A 92 5.05 14.89 16.96
CA LEU A 92 4.45 13.66 16.41
C LEU A 92 2.96 13.86 16.09
N VAL A 93 2.18 14.47 17.00
CA VAL A 93 0.74 14.68 16.79
C VAL A 93 0.45 15.76 15.74
N ILE A 94 1.21 16.86 15.74
CA ILE A 94 0.94 17.99 14.83
C ILE A 94 1.44 17.72 13.41
N MET A 95 2.58 17.05 13.29
CA MET A 95 3.25 16.85 11.99
C MET A 95 2.99 15.47 11.38
N MET A 96 2.20 14.61 12.02
CA MET A 96 1.85 13.30 11.47
C MET A 96 1.05 13.50 10.17
N PRO A 97 1.60 13.07 9.03
CA PRO A 97 0.88 13.18 7.76
C PRO A 97 -0.26 12.16 7.71
N PRO A 98 -1.32 12.46 6.93
CA PRO A 98 -2.42 11.51 6.76
C PRO A 98 -1.94 10.22 6.08
N LEU A 99 -2.61 9.12 6.44
CA LEU A 99 -2.26 7.80 5.98
C LEU A 99 -2.68 7.56 4.53
N ASP A 100 -1.84 6.82 3.83
CA ASP A 100 -2.18 6.22 2.55
C ASP A 100 -2.01 4.69 2.61
N TYR A 101 -2.64 3.97 1.67
CA TYR A 101 -2.58 2.51 1.70
C TYR A 101 -1.27 1.99 1.11
N LEU A 102 -1.17 1.99 -0.20
CA LEU A 102 0.02 1.59 -0.94
C LEU A 102 0.23 2.58 -2.09
N PRO A 103 1.48 2.95 -2.37
CA PRO A 103 1.76 3.74 -3.55
C PRO A 103 1.37 2.96 -4.81
N ASP A 104 0.88 3.63 -5.84
CA ASP A 104 0.58 2.98 -7.11
C ASP A 104 1.85 2.37 -7.74
N GLY A 105 3.00 2.91 -7.38
CA GLY A 105 4.30 2.54 -7.93
C GLY A 105 4.45 3.01 -9.38
N ASN A 106 5.65 2.89 -9.90
CA ASN A 106 5.95 3.29 -11.27
C ASN A 106 6.05 2.05 -12.18
N ARG A 107 4.92 1.39 -12.42
CA ARG A 107 4.87 0.27 -13.35
C ARG A 107 4.92 0.80 -14.78
N ASN A 108 5.81 0.24 -15.57
CA ASN A 108 5.97 0.60 -16.98
C ASN A 108 4.84 0.06 -17.86
N PHE A 109 3.61 0.40 -17.52
CA PHE A 109 2.44 -0.09 -18.20
C PHE A 109 1.21 0.81 -17.97
N VAL A 110 0.61 1.31 -19.04
CA VAL A 110 -0.67 2.01 -19.02
C VAL A 110 -1.77 1.06 -19.48
N PHE A 111 -2.88 1.07 -18.77
CA PHE A 111 -4.03 0.24 -19.04
C PHE A 111 -5.29 1.08 -19.14
N GLY A 112 -6.04 0.87 -20.21
CA GLY A 112 -7.30 1.56 -20.45
C GLY A 112 -8.47 0.59 -20.58
N ARG A 113 -9.58 0.93 -19.93
CA ARG A 113 -10.87 0.28 -20.18
C ARG A 113 -11.78 1.25 -20.94
N ILE A 114 -12.31 0.78 -22.03
CA ILE A 114 -13.24 1.52 -22.87
C ILE A 114 -14.64 0.97 -22.61
N SER A 115 -15.55 1.84 -22.22
CA SER A 115 -16.96 1.53 -22.03
C SER A 115 -17.73 2.19 -23.16
N VAL A 116 -18.51 1.41 -23.88
CA VAL A 116 -19.35 1.88 -24.99
C VAL A 116 -20.82 1.86 -24.58
N PRO A 117 -21.69 2.69 -25.21
CA PRO A 117 -23.12 2.62 -25.00
C PRO A 117 -23.70 1.27 -25.43
N PRO A 118 -24.86 0.87 -24.87
CA PRO A 118 -25.59 -0.28 -25.36
C PRO A 118 -25.91 -0.16 -26.85
N GLY A 119 -25.83 -1.28 -27.59
CA GLY A 119 -26.07 -1.31 -29.03
C GLY A 119 -24.84 -1.09 -29.90
N TYR A 120 -23.68 -0.79 -29.31
CA TYR A 120 -22.43 -0.81 -30.08
C TYR A 120 -22.05 -2.23 -30.47
N THR A 121 -21.86 -2.45 -31.76
CA THR A 121 -21.35 -3.71 -32.31
C THR A 121 -19.86 -3.88 -31.97
N ARG A 122 -19.38 -5.13 -32.05
CA ARG A 122 -17.95 -5.41 -31.90
C ARG A 122 -17.12 -4.68 -32.94
N GLU A 123 -17.63 -4.56 -34.19
CA GLU A 123 -16.97 -3.83 -35.25
C GLU A 123 -16.85 -2.34 -34.96
N ALA A 124 -17.94 -1.70 -34.51
CA ALA A 124 -17.90 -0.31 -34.05
C ALA A 124 -16.90 -0.11 -32.91
N THR A 125 -16.74 -1.11 -32.03
CA THR A 125 -15.74 -1.09 -30.95
C THR A 125 -14.31 -1.25 -31.51
N LEU A 126 -14.11 -2.03 -32.56
CA LEU A 126 -12.82 -2.18 -33.24
C LEU A 126 -12.38 -0.89 -33.97
N ASN A 127 -13.30 -0.03 -34.40
CA ASN A 127 -12.96 1.29 -34.96
C ASN A 127 -12.23 2.18 -33.93
N PHE A 128 -12.49 1.97 -32.63
CA PHE A 128 -11.67 2.62 -31.61
C PHE A 128 -10.23 2.12 -31.59
N ALA A 129 -10.01 0.82 -31.84
CA ALA A 129 -8.66 0.27 -31.97
C ALA A 129 -7.88 0.97 -33.07
N GLN A 130 -8.48 1.14 -34.25
CA GLN A 130 -7.86 1.85 -35.38
C GLN A 130 -7.55 3.30 -35.00
N SER A 131 -8.51 4.01 -34.42
CA SER A 131 -8.31 5.40 -34.01
C SER A 131 -7.21 5.56 -32.95
N MET A 132 -7.07 4.61 -32.03
CA MET A 132 -6.01 4.59 -31.03
C MET A 132 -4.66 4.20 -31.66
N GLU A 133 -4.68 3.26 -32.59
CA GLU A 133 -3.50 2.83 -33.32
C GLU A 133 -2.94 3.96 -34.19
N ASP A 134 -3.78 4.72 -34.88
CA ASP A 134 -3.37 5.85 -35.70
C ASP A 134 -2.61 6.92 -34.92
N VAL A 135 -3.02 7.15 -33.66
CA VAL A 135 -2.34 8.09 -32.75
C VAL A 135 -1.09 7.47 -32.09
N ALA A 136 -1.11 6.17 -31.83
CA ALA A 136 -0.02 5.47 -31.16
C ALA A 136 1.09 5.02 -32.15
N ARG A 137 0.75 4.70 -33.41
CA ARG A 137 1.68 4.20 -34.42
C ARG A 137 2.92 5.07 -34.61
N PRO A 138 2.84 6.39 -34.71
CA PRO A 138 4.04 7.23 -34.81
C PRO A 138 4.99 7.09 -33.65
N LEU A 139 4.50 6.67 -32.46
CA LEU A 139 5.29 6.54 -31.23
C LEU A 139 6.06 5.21 -31.15
N TRP A 140 5.67 4.17 -31.94
CA TRP A 140 6.45 2.94 -32.02
C TRP A 140 7.26 2.81 -33.33
N GLU A 141 6.88 3.55 -34.39
CA GLU A 141 7.64 3.56 -35.66
C GLU A 141 8.80 4.56 -35.63
N GLN A 142 8.63 5.70 -34.94
CA GLN A 142 9.64 6.76 -34.87
C GLN A 142 9.97 7.06 -33.41
N SER A 143 11.19 6.73 -33.02
CA SER A 143 11.71 7.15 -31.72
C SER A 143 12.01 8.65 -31.72
N ASN A 144 11.07 9.47 -31.26
CA ASN A 144 11.34 10.88 -30.97
C ASN A 144 11.13 11.14 -29.47
N PRO A 145 12.16 10.89 -28.63
CA PRO A 145 12.06 10.96 -27.18
C PRO A 145 11.80 12.37 -26.63
N GLU A 146 11.93 13.41 -27.46
CA GLU A 146 11.73 14.80 -27.01
C GLU A 146 10.26 15.17 -26.82
N ARG A 147 9.32 14.51 -27.53
CA ARG A 147 7.88 14.82 -27.43
C ARG A 147 7.13 13.87 -26.52
N LEU A 148 7.12 12.58 -26.83
CA LEU A 148 6.40 11.55 -26.09
C LEU A 148 7.26 10.29 -25.99
N PRO A 149 7.11 9.45 -24.96
CA PRO A 149 7.89 8.24 -24.81
C PRO A 149 7.59 7.23 -25.94
N HIS A 150 8.61 6.50 -26.36
CA HIS A 150 8.48 5.41 -27.33
C HIS A 150 7.59 4.30 -26.77
N ILE A 151 6.68 3.78 -27.60
CA ILE A 151 5.82 2.65 -27.23
C ILE A 151 6.50 1.36 -27.66
N ASP A 152 6.91 0.53 -26.70
CA ASP A 152 7.50 -0.79 -26.92
C ASP A 152 6.43 -1.85 -27.23
N ARG A 153 5.30 -1.79 -26.55
CA ARG A 153 4.17 -2.73 -26.74
C ARG A 153 2.85 -1.99 -26.69
N PHE A 154 1.97 -2.36 -27.59
CA PHE A 154 0.59 -1.91 -27.63
C PHE A 154 -0.34 -3.10 -27.86
N PHE A 155 -1.50 -3.10 -27.19
CA PHE A 155 -2.54 -4.07 -27.47
C PHE A 155 -3.92 -3.45 -27.32
N PHE A 156 -4.88 -4.04 -28.04
CA PHE A 156 -6.29 -3.72 -27.94
C PHE A 156 -7.11 -5.01 -27.97
N VAL A 157 -8.08 -5.14 -27.07
CA VAL A 157 -8.98 -6.30 -26.96
C VAL A 157 -10.41 -5.81 -26.91
N ALA A 158 -11.19 -6.10 -27.95
CA ALA A 158 -12.63 -5.84 -27.97
C ALA A 158 -13.41 -7.03 -27.41
N TYR A 159 -14.43 -6.73 -26.61
CA TYR A 159 -15.39 -7.69 -26.11
C TYR A 159 -16.80 -7.08 -26.15
N ASN A 160 -17.83 -7.91 -25.95
CA ASN A 160 -19.21 -7.42 -25.95
C ASN A 160 -19.43 -6.38 -24.83
N GLY A 161 -19.77 -5.14 -25.21
CA GLY A 161 -20.00 -4.00 -24.31
C GLY A 161 -18.77 -3.18 -23.93
N GLY A 162 -17.62 -3.37 -24.62
CA GLY A 162 -16.46 -2.52 -24.41
C GLY A 162 -15.14 -3.07 -24.95
N ALA A 163 -14.05 -2.45 -24.50
CA ALA A 163 -12.70 -2.88 -24.87
C ALA A 163 -11.69 -2.62 -23.76
N PHE A 164 -10.54 -3.27 -23.87
CA PHE A 164 -9.33 -2.97 -23.12
C PHE A 164 -8.23 -2.53 -24.10
N ALA A 165 -7.47 -1.52 -23.71
CA ALA A 165 -6.28 -1.11 -24.42
C ALA A 165 -5.13 -0.94 -23.44
N GLY A 166 -3.91 -1.16 -23.89
CA GLY A 166 -2.75 -0.91 -23.06
C GLY A 166 -1.50 -0.65 -23.86
N ALA A 167 -0.57 0.06 -23.25
CA ALA A 167 0.73 0.37 -23.82
C ALA A 167 1.82 0.29 -22.75
N ALA A 168 3.02 -0.12 -23.17
CA ALA A 168 4.23 -0.09 -22.39
C ALA A 168 5.29 0.75 -23.11
N THR A 169 6.22 1.35 -22.35
CA THR A 169 7.35 2.12 -22.86
C THR A 169 8.64 1.65 -22.17
N GLU A 170 9.80 1.92 -22.75
CA GLU A 170 11.07 1.64 -22.08
C GLU A 170 11.34 2.62 -20.93
N ASP A 171 10.82 3.85 -21.02
CA ASP A 171 10.97 4.87 -19.98
C ASP A 171 9.78 4.87 -19.01
N ALA A 172 9.93 4.13 -17.90
CA ALA A 172 8.91 4.04 -16.86
C ALA A 172 8.56 5.40 -16.23
N GLY A 173 9.50 6.35 -16.20
CA GLY A 173 9.29 7.68 -15.62
C GLY A 173 8.28 8.52 -16.39
N ARG A 174 8.16 8.29 -17.71
CA ARG A 174 7.31 9.06 -18.60
C ARG A 174 6.05 8.34 -19.08
N ILE A 175 5.80 7.12 -18.59
CA ILE A 175 4.67 6.28 -19.02
C ILE A 175 3.30 6.98 -18.90
N ARG A 176 3.14 7.87 -17.92
CA ARG A 176 1.90 8.65 -17.69
C ARG A 176 1.55 9.60 -18.83
N GLU A 177 2.54 10.04 -19.60
CA GLU A 177 2.33 10.89 -20.76
C GLU A 177 1.54 10.17 -21.88
N LEU A 178 1.49 8.84 -21.85
CA LEU A 178 0.67 8.03 -22.77
C LEU A 178 -0.81 7.97 -22.38
N ILE A 179 -1.19 8.36 -21.17
CA ILE A 179 -2.59 8.33 -20.70
C ILE A 179 -3.50 9.16 -21.62
N PRO A 180 -3.20 10.46 -21.90
CA PRO A 180 -4.03 11.25 -22.79
C PRO A 180 -4.02 10.71 -24.22
N VAL A 181 -2.90 10.18 -24.69
CA VAL A 181 -2.76 9.60 -26.04
C VAL A 181 -3.77 8.48 -26.28
N LEU A 182 -3.93 7.60 -25.30
CA LEU A 182 -4.88 6.48 -25.37
C LEU A 182 -6.33 6.89 -25.05
N ALA A 183 -6.55 7.94 -24.26
CA ALA A 183 -7.88 8.37 -23.86
C ALA A 183 -8.57 9.28 -24.87
N GLU A 184 -7.82 10.14 -25.57
CA GLU A 184 -8.36 11.17 -26.46
C GLU A 184 -9.17 10.62 -27.64
N PRO A 185 -8.72 9.59 -28.39
CA PRO A 185 -9.47 9.06 -29.54
C PRO A 185 -10.87 8.59 -29.16
N VAL A 186 -11.01 7.94 -28.01
CA VAL A 186 -12.30 7.43 -27.50
C VAL A 186 -13.19 8.57 -27.00
N SER A 187 -12.61 9.61 -26.40
CA SER A 187 -13.37 10.74 -25.84
C SER A 187 -14.08 11.59 -26.90
N LYS A 188 -13.65 11.50 -28.17
CA LYS A 188 -14.27 12.18 -29.30
C LYS A 188 -15.56 11.50 -29.78
N SER A 189 -15.82 10.27 -29.34
CA SER A 189 -17.00 9.51 -29.78
C SER A 189 -18.17 9.69 -28.80
N PRO A 190 -19.38 9.97 -29.29
CA PRO A 190 -20.54 10.18 -28.45
C PRO A 190 -20.86 8.96 -27.57
N GLY A 191 -20.99 9.20 -26.26
CA GLY A 191 -21.36 8.15 -25.29
C GLY A 191 -20.27 7.15 -24.92
N ALA A 192 -19.17 7.04 -25.67
CA ALA A 192 -18.03 6.22 -25.29
C ALA A 192 -17.18 6.90 -24.22
N ARG A 193 -16.62 6.12 -23.31
CA ARG A 193 -15.76 6.63 -22.24
C ARG A 193 -14.52 5.75 -22.11
N ALA A 194 -13.35 6.36 -22.19
CA ALA A 194 -12.09 5.73 -21.88
C ALA A 194 -11.68 6.03 -20.43
N PHE A 195 -11.30 5.00 -19.72
CA PHE A 195 -10.75 5.05 -18.39
C PHE A 195 -9.33 4.52 -18.44
N VAL A 196 -8.39 5.43 -18.67
CA VAL A 196 -6.97 5.09 -18.86
C VAL A 196 -6.17 5.47 -17.62
N THR A 197 -5.33 4.57 -17.18
CA THR A 197 -4.52 4.76 -15.98
C THR A 197 -3.23 3.98 -16.05
N GLN A 198 -2.20 4.43 -15.34
CA GLN A 198 -1.02 3.61 -15.11
C GLN A 198 -1.40 2.41 -14.24
N ALA A 199 -0.93 1.22 -14.61
CA ALA A 199 -1.18 0.01 -13.85
C ALA A 199 -0.44 0.06 -12.51
N SER A 200 -1.15 -0.19 -11.42
CA SER A 200 -0.55 -0.28 -10.09
C SER A 200 0.29 -1.56 -9.96
N LEU A 201 1.38 -1.49 -9.18
CA LEU A 201 2.17 -2.66 -8.81
C LEU A 201 1.42 -3.59 -7.85
N PHE A 202 0.52 -3.06 -7.02
CA PHE A 202 -0.11 -3.76 -5.90
C PHE A 202 -1.60 -4.03 -6.07
N GLY A 203 -2.21 -3.68 -7.19
CA GLY A 203 -3.64 -3.88 -7.40
C GLY A 203 -3.96 -4.46 -8.77
N ARG A 204 -4.82 -5.47 -8.81
CA ARG A 204 -5.37 -6.03 -10.07
C ARG A 204 -6.65 -5.34 -10.53
N SER A 205 -7.23 -4.45 -9.70
CA SER A 205 -8.45 -3.74 -10.03
C SER A 205 -8.17 -2.48 -10.86
N VAL A 206 -9.15 -2.07 -11.67
CA VAL A 206 -9.09 -0.86 -12.51
C VAL A 206 -8.92 0.43 -11.68
N GLY A 207 -9.06 0.38 -10.36
CA GLY A 207 -8.83 1.51 -9.45
C GLY A 207 -7.42 1.57 -8.84
N GLY A 208 -6.55 0.58 -9.11
CA GLY A 208 -5.24 0.47 -8.45
C GLY A 208 -5.37 0.19 -6.95
N SER A 209 -4.32 0.53 -6.20
CA SER A 209 -4.27 0.41 -4.74
C SER A 209 -5.06 1.51 -4.00
N ARG A 210 -5.51 2.56 -4.68
CA ARG A 210 -6.15 3.76 -4.11
C ARG A 210 -7.64 3.90 -4.48
N GLY A 211 -8.25 2.83 -4.97
CA GLY A 211 -9.65 2.83 -5.36
C GLY A 211 -10.60 2.67 -4.17
N ILE A 212 -11.36 3.71 -3.84
CA ILE A 212 -12.45 3.63 -2.85
C ILE A 212 -13.69 3.09 -3.55
N LEU A 213 -14.32 2.09 -2.96
CA LEU A 213 -15.58 1.56 -3.41
C LEU A 213 -16.67 1.97 -2.41
N ILE A 214 -17.71 2.62 -2.91
CA ILE A 214 -18.89 2.98 -2.12
C ILE A 214 -20.02 2.08 -2.60
N ASP A 215 -20.34 1.09 -1.79
CA ASP A 215 -21.38 0.11 -2.07
C ASP A 215 -22.73 0.61 -1.54
N VAL A 216 -23.67 0.81 -2.44
CA VAL A 216 -25.07 1.14 -2.11
C VAL A 216 -25.85 -0.16 -2.11
N LEU A 217 -26.25 -0.63 -0.93
CA LEU A 217 -26.88 -1.93 -0.70
C LEU A 217 -28.34 -1.75 -0.34
N GLY A 218 -29.23 -2.52 -0.97
CA GLY A 218 -30.66 -2.50 -0.66
C GLY A 218 -31.36 -3.82 -0.96
N PRO A 219 -32.64 -3.92 -0.64
CA PRO A 219 -33.41 -5.14 -0.89
C PRO A 219 -33.65 -5.40 -2.38
N ASP A 220 -33.95 -4.35 -3.14
CA ASP A 220 -34.25 -4.41 -4.57
C ASP A 220 -33.61 -3.26 -5.33
N PHE A 221 -33.77 -3.23 -6.64
CA PHE A 221 -33.18 -2.21 -7.51
C PHE A 221 -33.93 -0.87 -7.41
N GLU A 222 -35.24 -0.91 -7.18
CA GLU A 222 -36.10 0.27 -7.14
C GLU A 222 -35.76 1.16 -5.95
N THR A 223 -35.39 0.58 -4.82
CA THR A 223 -34.92 1.31 -3.63
C THR A 223 -33.47 1.76 -3.74
N VAL A 224 -32.59 0.97 -4.39
CA VAL A 224 -31.16 1.30 -4.52
C VAL A 224 -30.92 2.42 -5.52
N GLU A 225 -31.71 2.50 -6.61
CA GLU A 225 -31.45 3.44 -7.71
C GLU A 225 -31.56 4.91 -7.29
N PRO A 226 -32.59 5.37 -6.60
CA PRO A 226 -32.68 6.78 -6.15
C PRO A 226 -31.55 7.14 -5.20
N ALA A 227 -31.25 6.26 -4.24
CA ALA A 227 -30.16 6.43 -3.29
C ALA A 227 -28.80 6.53 -4.02
N PHE A 228 -28.55 5.62 -4.95
CA PHE A 228 -27.34 5.64 -5.77
C PHE A 228 -27.18 6.96 -6.54
N ARG A 229 -28.25 7.47 -7.20
CA ARG A 229 -28.19 8.73 -7.94
C ARG A 229 -27.84 9.92 -7.06
N LEU A 230 -28.42 9.97 -5.83
CA LEU A 230 -28.11 10.97 -4.83
C LEU A 230 -26.64 10.92 -4.41
N ILE A 231 -26.16 9.74 -3.98
CA ILE A 231 -24.80 9.52 -3.51
C ILE A 231 -23.77 9.83 -4.61
N ARG A 232 -24.04 9.39 -5.85
CA ARG A 232 -23.18 9.68 -6.98
C ARG A 232 -23.01 11.19 -7.23
N ARG A 233 -24.11 11.96 -7.06
CA ARG A 233 -24.07 13.42 -7.19
C ARG A 233 -23.20 14.02 -6.09
N GLN A 234 -23.43 13.65 -4.83
CA GLN A 234 -22.65 14.12 -3.69
C GLN A 234 -21.16 13.81 -3.83
N VAL A 235 -20.83 12.58 -4.20
CA VAL A 235 -19.43 12.15 -4.45
C VAL A 235 -18.82 12.93 -5.62
N GLY A 236 -19.59 13.20 -6.67
CA GLY A 236 -19.13 13.97 -7.83
C GLY A 236 -18.90 15.47 -7.52
N GLU A 237 -19.62 16.03 -6.56
CA GLU A 237 -19.42 17.39 -6.05
C GLU A 237 -18.19 17.48 -5.15
N LEU A 238 -17.98 16.49 -4.27
CA LEU A 238 -16.81 16.41 -3.39
C LEU A 238 -15.52 16.15 -4.18
N PHE A 239 -15.58 15.27 -5.19
CA PHE A 239 -14.42 14.83 -5.98
C PHE A 239 -14.66 15.08 -7.47
N PRO A 240 -14.57 16.34 -7.93
CA PRO A 240 -14.87 16.69 -9.31
C PRO A 240 -13.83 16.14 -10.29
N ARG A 241 -14.29 15.66 -11.45
CA ARG A 241 -13.42 15.12 -12.49
C ARG A 241 -12.37 16.12 -13.00
N LYS A 242 -12.68 17.41 -12.96
CA LYS A 242 -11.74 18.47 -13.36
C LYS A 242 -10.49 18.53 -12.49
N ALA A 243 -10.57 18.02 -11.26
CA ALA A 243 -9.43 17.88 -10.34
C ALA A 243 -8.65 16.57 -10.53
N GLY A 244 -8.91 15.82 -11.62
CA GLY A 244 -8.21 14.56 -11.91
C GLY A 244 -8.81 13.32 -11.24
N HIS A 245 -9.93 13.47 -10.51
CA HIS A 245 -10.62 12.31 -9.91
C HIS A 245 -11.42 11.55 -10.95
N GLN A 246 -11.51 10.24 -10.78
CA GLN A 246 -12.24 9.38 -11.70
C GLN A 246 -13.34 8.64 -10.94
N VAL A 247 -14.60 8.88 -11.33
CA VAL A 247 -15.78 8.22 -10.76
C VAL A 247 -16.35 7.27 -11.80
N ARG A 248 -16.50 6.00 -11.43
CA ARG A 248 -17.10 4.94 -12.23
C ARG A 248 -18.17 4.23 -11.42
N VAL A 249 -19.16 3.73 -12.10
CA VAL A 249 -20.26 2.97 -11.50
C VAL A 249 -20.25 1.53 -11.99
N ARG A 250 -20.60 0.61 -11.11
CA ARG A 250 -20.73 -0.80 -11.42
C ARG A 250 -22.00 -1.36 -10.76
N PRO A 251 -22.98 -1.95 -11.50
CA PRO A 251 -23.02 -2.03 -12.96
C PRO A 251 -22.94 -0.64 -13.62
N SER A 252 -22.57 -0.60 -14.93
CA SER A 252 -22.50 0.68 -15.66
C SER A 252 -23.86 1.38 -15.63
N GLU A 253 -23.87 2.72 -15.58
CA GLU A 253 -25.13 3.51 -15.67
C GLU A 253 -25.93 3.21 -16.92
N ASN A 254 -25.26 2.78 -17.97
CA ASN A 254 -25.84 2.32 -19.22
C ASN A 254 -26.04 0.79 -19.23
N ALA A 255 -26.12 0.16 -18.06
CA ALA A 255 -26.31 -1.29 -17.96
C ALA A 255 -27.74 -1.74 -18.30
N VAL A 256 -28.58 -0.80 -18.67
CA VAL A 256 -29.89 -1.10 -19.26
C VAL A 256 -29.70 -1.14 -20.77
N SER A 257 -29.85 -2.31 -21.37
CA SER A 257 -29.88 -2.45 -22.84
C SER A 257 -31.26 -2.86 -23.29
N PRO A 258 -31.61 -2.47 -24.52
CA PRO A 258 -32.80 -3.05 -25.12
C PRO A 258 -32.57 -4.54 -25.34
N GLU A 259 -33.44 -5.35 -24.80
CA GLU A 259 -33.48 -6.79 -25.00
C GLU A 259 -34.73 -7.14 -25.81
N LEU A 260 -34.54 -8.02 -26.78
CA LEU A 260 -35.65 -8.60 -27.50
C LEU A 260 -36.24 -9.75 -26.69
N VAL A 261 -37.43 -9.58 -26.23
CA VAL A 261 -38.13 -10.57 -25.40
C VAL A 261 -39.19 -11.27 -26.22
N VAL A 262 -39.10 -12.60 -26.31
CA VAL A 262 -40.08 -13.44 -26.98
C VAL A 262 -40.86 -14.21 -25.91
N ARG A 263 -42.11 -13.86 -25.72
CA ARG A 263 -43.02 -14.53 -24.75
C ARG A 263 -43.92 -15.51 -25.46
N PRO A 264 -43.69 -16.83 -25.35
CA PRO A 264 -44.54 -17.82 -25.96
C PRO A 264 -45.92 -17.81 -25.33
N ASN A 265 -46.97 -17.92 -26.16
CA ASN A 265 -48.34 -18.10 -25.71
C ASN A 265 -48.64 -19.60 -25.64
N PRO A 266 -48.87 -20.17 -24.43
CA PRO A 266 -49.07 -21.61 -24.26
C PRO A 266 -50.28 -22.16 -25.04
N ASP A 267 -51.36 -21.38 -25.13
CA ASP A 267 -52.57 -21.78 -25.84
C ASP A 267 -52.37 -21.77 -27.38
N ALA A 268 -51.59 -20.81 -27.86
CA ALA A 268 -51.22 -20.74 -29.28
C ALA A 268 -50.31 -21.92 -29.66
N LEU A 269 -49.30 -22.21 -28.84
CA LEU A 269 -48.42 -23.37 -29.05
C LEU A 269 -49.22 -24.68 -29.07
N ALA A 270 -50.16 -24.87 -28.11
CA ALA A 270 -50.98 -26.07 -28.04
C ALA A 270 -51.88 -26.22 -29.26
N ARG A 271 -52.55 -25.14 -29.70
CA ARG A 271 -53.38 -25.15 -30.90
C ARG A 271 -52.62 -25.46 -32.18
N ALA A 272 -51.41 -24.95 -32.28
CA ALA A 272 -50.54 -25.20 -33.43
C ALA A 272 -49.83 -26.56 -33.38
N GLY A 273 -49.93 -27.31 -32.28
CA GLY A 273 -49.23 -28.58 -32.10
C GLY A 273 -47.71 -28.42 -32.01
N VAL A 274 -47.23 -27.26 -31.55
CA VAL A 274 -45.80 -26.96 -31.36
C VAL A 274 -45.42 -27.17 -29.91
N SER A 275 -44.35 -27.91 -29.64
CA SER A 275 -43.85 -28.04 -28.27
C SER A 275 -43.03 -26.80 -27.89
N ALA A 276 -43.00 -26.46 -26.59
CA ALA A 276 -42.16 -25.37 -26.10
C ALA A 276 -40.66 -25.58 -26.41
N ARG A 277 -40.25 -26.85 -26.48
CA ARG A 277 -38.88 -27.22 -26.83
C ARG A 277 -38.55 -26.93 -28.30
N ASP A 278 -39.43 -27.34 -29.20
CA ASP A 278 -39.22 -27.11 -30.65
C ASP A 278 -39.27 -25.62 -30.97
N PHE A 279 -40.14 -24.88 -30.28
CA PHE A 279 -40.20 -23.43 -30.34
C PHE A 279 -38.86 -22.79 -29.89
N ALA A 280 -38.33 -23.18 -28.72
CA ALA A 280 -37.06 -22.66 -28.24
C ALA A 280 -35.90 -23.03 -29.16
N GLN A 281 -35.84 -24.27 -29.65
CA GLN A 281 -34.82 -24.71 -30.59
C GLN A 281 -34.81 -23.91 -31.89
N ALA A 282 -36.01 -23.59 -32.44
CA ALA A 282 -36.11 -22.77 -33.63
C ALA A 282 -35.52 -21.37 -33.40
N LEU A 283 -35.78 -20.75 -32.25
CA LEU A 283 -35.19 -19.46 -31.85
C LEU A 283 -33.69 -19.55 -31.67
N ASP A 284 -33.20 -20.61 -31.00
CA ASP A 284 -31.77 -20.83 -30.75
C ASP A 284 -30.99 -20.97 -32.06
N VAL A 285 -31.49 -21.74 -33.04
CA VAL A 285 -30.89 -21.88 -34.36
C VAL A 285 -30.76 -20.53 -35.04
N TYR A 286 -31.79 -19.69 -34.90
CA TYR A 286 -31.82 -18.39 -35.56
C TYR A 286 -30.91 -17.38 -34.88
N ASN A 287 -30.85 -17.36 -33.54
CA ASN A 287 -30.11 -16.39 -32.76
C ASN A 287 -28.64 -16.81 -32.55
N ASP A 288 -28.39 -17.88 -31.83
CA ASP A 288 -27.04 -18.31 -31.40
C ASP A 288 -26.46 -19.46 -32.23
N GLY A 289 -27.31 -20.19 -32.91
CA GLY A 289 -27.01 -21.47 -33.54
C GLY A 289 -27.02 -22.61 -32.53
N ILE A 290 -27.23 -23.81 -33.01
CA ILE A 290 -27.22 -25.03 -32.17
C ILE A 290 -25.99 -25.86 -32.55
N LEU A 291 -25.22 -26.27 -31.54
CA LEU A 291 -24.18 -27.28 -31.68
C LEU A 291 -24.83 -28.64 -32.01
N VAL A 292 -24.62 -29.10 -33.26
CA VAL A 292 -25.18 -30.39 -33.71
C VAL A 292 -24.31 -31.53 -33.19
N ARG A 293 -23.02 -31.45 -33.40
CA ARG A 293 -21.99 -32.41 -32.95
C ARG A 293 -20.58 -31.91 -33.21
N GLU A 294 -19.64 -32.53 -32.60
CA GLU A 294 -18.23 -32.41 -32.97
C GLU A 294 -17.91 -33.38 -34.10
N ILE A 295 -17.18 -32.94 -35.11
CA ILE A 295 -16.72 -33.74 -36.24
C ILE A 295 -15.20 -33.70 -36.34
N PRO A 296 -14.53 -34.83 -36.65
CA PRO A 296 -13.11 -34.82 -36.91
C PRO A 296 -12.82 -34.21 -38.29
N LEU A 297 -12.11 -33.10 -38.32
CA LEU A 297 -11.65 -32.44 -39.53
C LEU A 297 -10.15 -32.17 -39.43
N GLY A 298 -9.36 -32.72 -40.37
CA GLY A 298 -7.92 -32.48 -40.40
C GLY A 298 -7.13 -33.01 -39.17
N GLY A 299 -7.71 -33.95 -38.40
CA GLY A 299 -7.09 -34.49 -37.16
C GLY A 299 -7.48 -33.78 -35.87
N GLU A 300 -8.27 -32.72 -35.96
CA GLU A 300 -8.84 -31.98 -34.85
C GLU A 300 -10.36 -32.17 -34.79
N LEU A 301 -10.92 -32.12 -33.56
CA LEU A 301 -12.39 -32.10 -33.37
C LEU A 301 -12.87 -30.66 -33.54
N VAL A 302 -13.77 -30.47 -34.54
CA VAL A 302 -14.35 -29.17 -34.85
C VAL A 302 -15.85 -29.20 -34.61
N GLU A 303 -16.38 -28.17 -33.95
CA GLU A 303 -17.80 -28.03 -33.68
C GLU A 303 -18.60 -27.76 -34.97
N LEU A 304 -19.62 -28.59 -35.19
CA LEU A 304 -20.59 -28.36 -36.26
C LEU A 304 -21.78 -27.59 -35.70
N VAL A 305 -21.90 -26.31 -36.04
CA VAL A 305 -22.99 -25.43 -35.59
C VAL A 305 -23.97 -25.17 -36.71
N LEU A 306 -25.24 -25.43 -36.45
CA LEU A 306 -26.35 -25.07 -37.34
C LEU A 306 -26.82 -23.66 -37.01
N THR A 307 -26.73 -22.74 -37.96
CA THR A 307 -27.14 -21.34 -37.82
C THR A 307 -27.71 -20.78 -39.12
N THR A 308 -28.33 -19.60 -39.06
CA THR A 308 -28.86 -18.91 -40.24
C THR A 308 -27.82 -17.91 -40.79
N GLN A 309 -27.95 -17.53 -42.06
CA GLN A 309 -27.07 -16.54 -42.70
C GLN A 309 -27.33 -15.09 -42.25
N THR A 310 -28.46 -14.78 -41.64
CA THR A 310 -28.94 -13.42 -41.37
C THR A 310 -28.67 -12.94 -39.94
N ARG A 311 -27.61 -13.43 -39.30
CA ARG A 311 -27.31 -13.23 -37.87
C ARG A 311 -27.00 -11.78 -37.46
N GLU A 312 -26.66 -10.90 -38.41
CA GLU A 312 -26.05 -9.58 -38.05
C GLU A 312 -27.06 -8.42 -37.93
N THR A 313 -28.29 -8.57 -38.36
CA THR A 313 -29.29 -7.47 -38.41
C THR A 313 -30.71 -7.93 -38.10
N ALA A 314 -30.89 -8.73 -37.04
CA ALA A 314 -32.23 -9.19 -36.64
C ALA A 314 -33.13 -8.01 -36.25
N LYS A 315 -34.14 -7.72 -37.07
CA LYS A 315 -35.25 -6.83 -36.73
C LYS A 315 -36.38 -7.65 -36.04
N ILE A 316 -37.30 -6.96 -35.38
CA ILE A 316 -38.46 -7.63 -34.74
C ILE A 316 -39.22 -8.45 -35.78
N GLU A 317 -39.44 -7.89 -36.95
CA GLU A 317 -40.16 -8.52 -38.06
C GLU A 317 -39.47 -9.83 -38.51
N ASP A 318 -38.12 -9.84 -38.50
CA ASP A 318 -37.34 -11.04 -38.88
C ASP A 318 -37.57 -12.18 -37.88
N ILE A 319 -37.77 -11.86 -36.58
CA ILE A 319 -38.01 -12.84 -35.52
C ILE A 319 -39.45 -13.33 -35.56
N GLU A 320 -40.43 -12.44 -35.79
CA GLU A 320 -41.82 -12.83 -35.96
C GLU A 320 -42.03 -13.78 -37.16
N ASP A 321 -41.19 -13.65 -38.17
CA ASP A 321 -41.24 -14.44 -39.40
C ASP A 321 -40.50 -15.79 -39.32
N ILE A 322 -39.78 -16.09 -38.21
CA ILE A 322 -39.10 -17.38 -38.05
C ILE A 322 -40.09 -18.54 -38.14
N PRO A 323 -39.86 -19.53 -39.04
CA PRO A 323 -40.71 -20.70 -39.16
C PRO A 323 -40.39 -21.72 -38.04
N VAL A 324 -41.40 -22.15 -37.36
CA VAL A 324 -41.37 -23.27 -36.38
C VAL A 324 -42.16 -24.45 -36.96
N ILE A 325 -41.60 -25.65 -36.90
CA ILE A 325 -42.19 -26.86 -37.41
C ILE A 325 -43.19 -27.41 -36.38
N ALA A 326 -44.46 -27.53 -36.78
CA ALA A 326 -45.49 -28.18 -35.97
C ALA A 326 -45.44 -29.71 -36.12
N ARG A 327 -46.14 -30.44 -35.24
CA ARG A 327 -46.14 -31.91 -35.26
C ARG A 327 -46.67 -32.52 -36.55
N ASP A 328 -47.59 -31.85 -37.26
CA ASP A 328 -48.15 -32.27 -38.56
C ASP A 328 -47.26 -31.94 -39.73
N GLY A 329 -46.08 -31.34 -39.49
CA GLY A 329 -45.13 -30.90 -40.51
C GLY A 329 -45.43 -29.52 -41.12
N SER A 330 -46.47 -28.83 -40.68
CA SER A 330 -46.78 -27.47 -41.10
C SER A 330 -45.79 -26.46 -40.49
N LEU A 331 -45.56 -25.35 -41.21
CA LEU A 331 -44.70 -24.24 -40.75
C LEU A 331 -45.60 -23.14 -40.17
N VAL A 332 -45.35 -22.81 -38.90
CA VAL A 332 -46.04 -21.74 -38.18
C VAL A 332 -45.06 -20.67 -37.79
N LYS A 333 -45.39 -19.40 -38.03
CA LYS A 333 -44.48 -18.27 -37.69
C LYS A 333 -44.46 -18.00 -36.18
N VAL A 334 -43.29 -17.56 -35.66
CA VAL A 334 -43.11 -17.19 -34.25
C VAL A 334 -44.11 -16.12 -33.83
N GLY A 335 -44.40 -15.10 -34.67
CA GLY A 335 -45.39 -14.06 -34.34
C GLY A 335 -46.82 -14.56 -34.13
N GLN A 336 -47.18 -15.79 -34.60
CA GLN A 336 -48.45 -16.44 -34.31
C GLN A 336 -48.46 -17.25 -33.01
N LEU A 337 -47.27 -17.56 -32.49
CA LEU A 337 -47.04 -18.42 -31.32
C LEU A 337 -46.59 -17.64 -30.09
N ALA A 338 -46.07 -16.44 -30.26
CA ALA A 338 -45.45 -15.63 -29.20
C ALA A 338 -45.67 -14.15 -29.44
N GLU A 339 -45.58 -13.38 -28.36
CA GLU A 339 -45.47 -11.92 -28.40
C GLU A 339 -43.98 -11.53 -28.43
N VAL A 340 -43.58 -10.71 -29.39
CA VAL A 340 -42.22 -10.22 -29.57
C VAL A 340 -42.20 -8.74 -29.19
N SER A 341 -41.41 -8.37 -28.20
CA SER A 341 -41.33 -7.00 -27.69
C SER A 341 -39.86 -6.60 -27.41
N ILE A 342 -39.59 -5.31 -27.48
CA ILE A 342 -38.33 -4.77 -26.99
C ILE A 342 -38.56 -4.23 -25.57
N GLU A 343 -37.85 -4.81 -24.61
CA GLU A 343 -37.89 -4.37 -23.22
C GLU A 343 -36.52 -3.85 -22.78
N SER A 344 -36.53 -2.92 -21.86
CA SER A 344 -35.30 -2.44 -21.26
C SER A 344 -34.94 -3.28 -20.06
N ALA A 345 -33.87 -4.03 -20.13
CA ALA A 345 -33.42 -4.89 -19.04
C ALA A 345 -32.00 -4.55 -18.57
N PRO A 346 -31.70 -4.69 -17.28
CA PRO A 346 -30.35 -4.47 -16.78
C PRO A 346 -29.44 -5.64 -17.24
N ASN A 347 -28.34 -5.31 -17.92
CA ASN A 347 -27.37 -6.31 -18.44
C ASN A 347 -26.64 -7.07 -17.31
N GLN A 348 -26.55 -6.49 -16.13
CA GLN A 348 -25.81 -7.06 -15.00
C GLN A 348 -26.51 -6.75 -13.69
N LEU A 349 -26.79 -7.78 -12.92
CA LEU A 349 -27.36 -7.69 -11.59
C LEU A 349 -26.32 -8.15 -10.57
N LEU A 350 -25.82 -7.22 -9.75
CA LEU A 350 -24.87 -7.53 -8.71
C LEU A 350 -25.56 -7.68 -7.34
N ARG A 351 -25.05 -8.62 -6.55
CA ARG A 351 -25.44 -8.81 -5.15
C ARG A 351 -24.20 -8.96 -4.27
N LYS A 352 -24.28 -8.35 -3.09
CA LYS A 352 -23.27 -8.50 -2.01
C LYS A 352 -24.00 -8.94 -0.75
N ALA A 353 -23.59 -10.04 -0.15
CA ALA A 353 -24.28 -10.63 1.01
C ALA A 353 -25.80 -10.82 0.81
N GLY A 354 -26.22 -11.26 -0.39
CA GLY A 354 -27.64 -11.48 -0.73
C GLY A 354 -28.43 -10.23 -1.12
N ARG A 355 -27.95 -9.02 -0.84
CA ARG A 355 -28.60 -7.74 -1.15
C ARG A 355 -28.19 -7.22 -2.53
N ARG A 356 -29.06 -6.49 -3.19
CA ARG A 356 -28.71 -5.74 -4.40
C ARG A 356 -27.64 -4.72 -4.08
N VAL A 357 -26.68 -4.56 -5.00
CA VAL A 357 -25.61 -3.58 -4.83
C VAL A 357 -25.33 -2.83 -6.12
N VAL A 358 -25.18 -1.52 -5.98
CA VAL A 358 -24.57 -0.66 -6.98
C VAL A 358 -23.34 -0.01 -6.35
N THR A 359 -22.20 -0.20 -6.97
CA THR A 359 -20.92 0.27 -6.44
C THR A 359 -20.43 1.49 -7.20
N ILE A 360 -20.16 2.57 -6.48
CA ILE A 360 -19.45 3.74 -7.00
C ILE A 360 -17.97 3.52 -6.75
N GLN A 361 -17.19 3.43 -7.82
CA GLN A 361 -15.75 3.31 -7.78
C GLN A 361 -15.13 4.70 -7.93
N LEU A 362 -14.53 5.20 -6.89
CA LEU A 362 -13.82 6.48 -6.86
C LEU A 362 -12.32 6.21 -6.88
N ARG A 363 -11.62 6.71 -7.91
CA ARG A 363 -10.17 6.79 -7.93
C ARG A 363 -9.77 8.23 -7.68
N LEU A 364 -9.02 8.44 -6.63
CA LEU A 364 -8.51 9.74 -6.23
C LEU A 364 -7.31 10.16 -7.07
N HIS A 365 -7.15 11.46 -7.25
CA HIS A 365 -5.88 12.02 -7.70
C HIS A 365 -4.82 11.82 -6.60
N GLU A 366 -3.55 11.67 -6.98
CA GLU A 366 -2.45 11.35 -6.05
C GLU A 366 -2.23 12.41 -4.97
N SER A 367 -2.62 13.64 -5.21
CA SER A 367 -2.49 14.75 -4.26
C SER A 367 -3.40 14.65 -3.02
N ILE A 368 -4.43 13.80 -3.04
CA ILE A 368 -5.32 13.64 -1.88
C ILE A 368 -5.02 12.31 -1.20
N PRO A 369 -4.58 12.32 0.07
CA PRO A 369 -4.37 11.09 0.84
C PRO A 369 -5.66 10.30 1.01
N LEU A 370 -5.53 8.98 0.99
CA LEU A 370 -6.67 8.07 1.06
C LEU A 370 -7.47 8.24 2.36
N GLU A 371 -6.81 8.39 3.50
CA GLU A 371 -7.44 8.61 4.81
C GLU A 371 -8.30 9.88 4.82
N THR A 372 -7.78 10.98 4.28
CA THR A 372 -8.51 12.25 4.20
C THR A 372 -9.79 12.10 3.38
N ALA A 373 -9.71 11.44 2.22
CA ALA A 373 -10.86 11.20 1.38
C ALA A 373 -11.89 10.27 2.04
N ILE A 374 -11.44 9.22 2.72
CA ILE A 374 -12.32 8.30 3.47
C ILE A 374 -13.03 9.05 4.60
N ALA A 375 -12.32 9.88 5.36
CA ALA A 375 -12.91 10.69 6.44
C ALA A 375 -13.96 11.67 5.90
N GLU A 376 -13.68 12.31 4.76
CA GLU A 376 -14.60 13.24 4.10
C GLU A 376 -15.85 12.51 3.57
N ILE A 377 -15.70 11.35 2.92
CA ILE A 377 -16.82 10.52 2.44
C ILE A 377 -17.65 10.03 3.62
N ASN A 378 -17.01 9.53 4.68
CA ASN A 378 -17.73 9.07 5.86
C ASN A 378 -18.54 10.20 6.51
N SER A 379 -17.92 11.36 6.77
CA SER A 379 -18.58 12.45 7.49
C SER A 379 -19.68 13.15 6.68
N LYS A 380 -19.50 13.28 5.36
CA LYS A 380 -20.42 14.06 4.52
C LYS A 380 -21.44 13.20 3.76
N VAL A 381 -21.14 11.92 3.55
CA VAL A 381 -21.98 11.04 2.71
C VAL A 381 -22.48 9.84 3.48
N VAL A 382 -21.59 8.99 4.02
CA VAL A 382 -21.98 7.69 4.57
C VAL A 382 -22.74 7.81 5.88
N PHE A 383 -22.21 8.53 6.86
CA PHE A 383 -22.86 8.67 8.16
C PHE A 383 -24.22 9.40 8.08
N PRO A 384 -24.33 10.57 7.40
CA PRO A 384 -25.62 11.23 7.27
C PRO A 384 -26.67 10.34 6.58
N PHE A 385 -26.29 9.70 5.48
CA PHE A 385 -27.20 8.83 4.74
C PHE A 385 -27.69 7.63 5.57
N ASN A 386 -26.77 6.92 6.26
CA ASN A 386 -27.12 5.73 7.04
C ASN A 386 -27.98 6.06 8.29
N ILE A 387 -27.93 7.29 8.79
CA ILE A 387 -28.79 7.74 9.90
C ILE A 387 -30.21 8.04 9.39
N ASP A 388 -30.32 8.67 8.22
CA ASP A 388 -31.60 9.16 7.68
C ASP A 388 -32.33 8.11 6.80
N SER A 389 -31.72 6.99 6.50
CA SER A 389 -32.26 5.98 5.58
C SER A 389 -33.25 5.05 6.29
N GLU A 390 -34.56 5.20 5.98
CA GLU A 390 -35.64 4.33 6.47
C GLU A 390 -35.90 3.11 5.56
N ASP A 391 -35.48 3.15 4.28
CA ASP A 391 -35.85 2.16 3.25
C ASP A 391 -34.99 0.88 3.24
N GLY A 392 -34.22 0.63 4.29
CA GLY A 392 -33.34 -0.55 4.37
C GLY A 392 -32.12 -0.48 3.42
N VAL A 393 -31.87 0.67 2.79
CA VAL A 393 -30.67 0.95 1.99
C VAL A 393 -29.52 1.30 2.93
N ARG A 394 -28.34 0.76 2.67
CA ARG A 394 -27.12 1.04 3.44
C ARG A 394 -25.95 1.37 2.52
N LEU A 395 -25.11 2.28 2.98
CA LEU A 395 -23.82 2.59 2.36
C LEU A 395 -22.70 1.90 3.14
N GLU A 396 -21.85 1.21 2.41
CA GLU A 396 -20.63 0.61 2.95
C GLU A 396 -19.43 1.06 2.11
N LEU A 397 -18.36 1.42 2.79
CA LEU A 397 -17.07 1.62 2.13
C LEU A 397 -16.36 0.28 2.02
N SER A 398 -15.69 0.05 0.89
CA SER A 398 -14.91 -1.15 0.64
C SER A 398 -13.70 -0.85 -0.26
N GLY A 399 -12.97 -1.89 -0.67
CA GLY A 399 -11.76 -1.71 -1.47
C GLY A 399 -10.61 -1.13 -0.65
N ALA A 400 -9.95 -0.08 -1.16
CA ALA A 400 -8.80 0.52 -0.49
C ALA A 400 -9.12 1.06 0.92
N ALA A 401 -10.38 1.44 1.19
CA ALA A 401 -10.81 1.90 2.50
C ALA A 401 -10.74 0.78 3.55
N ASP A 402 -11.28 -0.39 3.22
CA ASP A 402 -11.20 -1.59 4.07
C ASP A 402 -9.76 -2.10 4.22
N ASP A 403 -9.02 -2.06 3.12
CA ASP A 403 -7.64 -2.54 3.11
C ASP A 403 -6.74 -1.66 3.98
N LEU A 404 -6.94 -0.33 3.94
CA LEU A 404 -6.23 0.63 4.80
C LEU A 404 -6.53 0.36 6.28
N SER A 405 -7.82 0.21 6.64
CA SER A 405 -8.22 -0.05 8.03
C SER A 405 -7.61 -1.35 8.56
N ARG A 406 -7.76 -2.45 7.81
CA ARG A 406 -7.19 -3.76 8.20
C ARG A 406 -5.67 -3.75 8.28
N ALA A 407 -5.01 -3.02 7.36
CA ALA A 407 -3.56 -2.91 7.37
C ALA A 407 -3.09 -2.08 8.57
N TRP A 408 -3.79 -1.00 8.90
CA TRP A 408 -3.50 -0.18 10.08
C TRP A 408 -3.60 -0.97 11.37
N ASP A 409 -4.69 -1.72 11.57
CA ASP A 409 -4.88 -2.59 12.74
C ASP A 409 -3.77 -3.64 12.87
N ALA A 410 -3.39 -4.25 11.73
CA ALA A 410 -2.29 -5.22 11.69
C ALA A 410 -0.94 -4.57 12.03
N VAL A 411 -0.65 -3.38 11.53
CA VAL A 411 0.60 -2.65 11.82
C VAL A 411 0.67 -2.27 13.28
N GLN A 412 -0.42 -1.73 13.86
CA GLN A 412 -0.47 -1.41 15.30
C GLN A 412 -0.19 -2.63 16.17
N ALA A 413 -0.85 -3.76 15.89
CA ALA A 413 -0.63 -5.00 16.62
C ALA A 413 0.83 -5.49 16.52
N ASN A 414 1.43 -5.41 15.33
CA ASN A 414 2.82 -5.81 15.10
C ASN A 414 3.82 -4.86 15.80
N VAL A 415 3.56 -3.55 15.83
CA VAL A 415 4.40 -2.58 16.57
C VAL A 415 4.38 -2.88 18.05
N ILE A 416 3.20 -3.11 18.62
CA ILE A 416 3.07 -3.45 20.06
C ILE A 416 3.81 -4.76 20.36
N LEU A 417 3.64 -5.78 19.51
CA LEU A 417 4.34 -7.06 19.65
C LEU A 417 5.86 -6.89 19.55
N ALA A 418 6.35 -6.11 18.59
CA ALA A 418 7.78 -5.84 18.43
C ALA A 418 8.36 -5.15 19.67
N ILE A 419 7.69 -4.12 20.18
CA ILE A 419 8.09 -3.42 21.41
C ILE A 419 8.11 -4.39 22.61
N ALA A 420 7.10 -5.26 22.73
CA ALA A 420 7.05 -6.25 23.82
C ALA A 420 8.20 -7.26 23.73
N VAL A 421 8.52 -7.76 22.53
CA VAL A 421 9.63 -8.68 22.31
C VAL A 421 10.97 -8.00 22.60
N ILE A 422 11.18 -6.78 22.14
CA ILE A 422 12.38 -5.97 22.43
C ILE A 422 12.50 -5.77 23.95
N TYR A 423 11.40 -5.41 24.62
CA TYR A 423 11.40 -5.24 26.08
C TYR A 423 11.83 -6.50 26.82
N LEU A 424 11.22 -7.65 26.51
CA LEU A 424 11.55 -8.93 27.14
C LEU A 424 13.01 -9.33 26.90
N LEU A 425 13.50 -9.16 25.68
CA LEU A 425 14.90 -9.42 25.33
C LEU A 425 15.85 -8.53 26.15
N LEU A 426 15.53 -7.25 26.28
CA LEU A 426 16.32 -6.31 27.07
C LEU A 426 16.26 -6.63 28.58
N VAL A 427 15.13 -7.11 29.10
CA VAL A 427 15.01 -7.55 30.51
C VAL A 427 15.98 -8.69 30.78
N VAL A 428 16.06 -9.67 29.87
CA VAL A 428 17.01 -10.80 29.99
C VAL A 428 18.46 -10.30 29.90
N LEU A 429 18.76 -9.43 28.92
CA LEU A 429 20.12 -8.93 28.68
C LEU A 429 20.63 -8.07 29.86
N LEU A 430 19.82 -7.16 30.36
CA LEU A 430 20.20 -6.21 31.40
C LEU A 430 19.88 -6.70 32.82
N ARG A 431 19.26 -7.88 32.97
CA ARG A 431 18.83 -8.46 34.25
C ARG A 431 18.06 -7.46 35.12
N SER A 432 17.22 -6.65 34.50
CA SER A 432 16.47 -5.57 35.15
C SER A 432 15.18 -5.29 34.40
N PHE A 433 14.07 -5.09 35.11
CA PHE A 433 12.80 -4.66 34.53
C PHE A 433 12.73 -3.14 34.28
N ALA A 434 13.51 -2.35 35.03
CA ALA A 434 13.43 -0.90 34.96
C ALA A 434 14.32 -0.29 33.84
N LEU A 435 15.52 -0.84 33.64
CA LEU A 435 16.45 -0.33 32.61
C LEU A 435 15.91 -0.42 31.17
N PRO A 436 15.24 -1.51 30.75
CA PRO A 436 14.63 -1.57 29.43
C PRO A 436 13.57 -0.49 29.18
N MET A 437 12.81 -0.07 30.21
CA MET A 437 11.84 1.01 30.06
C MET A 437 12.50 2.34 29.68
N ILE A 438 13.67 2.64 30.25
CA ILE A 438 14.46 3.83 29.89
C ILE A 438 14.85 3.79 28.43
N ILE A 439 15.31 2.63 27.95
CA ILE A 439 15.76 2.44 26.60
C ILE A 439 14.58 2.58 25.62
N LEU A 440 13.43 1.98 25.92
CA LEU A 440 12.26 2.01 25.06
C LEU A 440 11.63 3.41 24.90
N ILE A 441 11.81 4.31 25.86
CA ILE A 441 11.37 5.71 25.72
C ILE A 441 12.07 6.42 24.54
N THR A 442 13.23 5.93 24.10
CA THR A 442 13.91 6.48 22.92
C THR A 442 13.16 6.18 21.60
N VAL A 443 12.30 5.16 21.56
CA VAL A 443 11.56 4.77 20.36
C VAL A 443 10.58 5.86 19.89
N PRO A 444 9.67 6.42 20.72
CA PRO A 444 8.82 7.53 20.31
C PRO A 444 9.60 8.79 19.92
N ILE A 445 10.74 9.05 20.57
CA ILE A 445 11.62 10.16 20.22
C ILE A 445 12.21 9.96 18.82
N ALA A 446 12.62 8.75 18.49
CA ALA A 446 13.10 8.41 17.15
C ALA A 446 12.00 8.48 16.09
N ALA A 447 10.78 8.03 16.43
CA ALA A 447 9.63 8.14 15.55
C ALA A 447 9.36 9.61 15.17
N THR A 448 9.51 10.55 16.10
CA THR A 448 9.45 11.98 15.81
C THR A 448 10.46 12.39 14.75
N GLY A 449 11.70 11.88 14.84
CA GLY A 449 12.74 12.11 13.83
C GLY A 449 12.35 11.57 12.46
N GLY A 450 11.72 10.41 12.40
CA GLY A 450 11.20 9.84 11.17
C GLY A 450 10.10 10.70 10.53
N ILE A 451 9.17 11.21 11.34
CA ILE A 451 8.12 12.13 10.85
C ILE A 451 8.70 13.46 10.40
N LEU A 452 9.66 14.04 11.14
CA LEU A 452 10.35 15.26 10.71
C LEU A 452 11.12 15.04 9.39
N GLY A 453 11.78 13.90 9.24
CA GLY A 453 12.44 13.52 7.99
C GLY A 453 11.45 13.44 6.83
N LEU A 454 10.30 12.81 7.04
CA LEU A 454 9.22 12.72 6.05
C LEU A 454 8.62 14.10 5.71
N ALA A 455 8.36 14.92 6.73
CA ALA A 455 7.86 16.29 6.53
C ALA A 455 8.86 17.15 5.74
N LEU A 456 10.16 17.01 6.01
CA LEU A 456 11.20 17.72 5.28
C LEU A 456 11.30 17.24 3.82
N LEU A 457 11.18 15.94 3.58
CA LEU A 457 11.14 15.38 2.22
C LEU A 457 9.93 15.92 1.44
N ASN A 458 8.78 16.03 2.09
CA ASN A 458 7.54 16.52 1.49
C ASN A 458 7.58 18.02 1.08
N LEU A 459 8.61 18.77 1.48
CA LEU A 459 8.86 20.11 0.92
C LEU A 459 9.41 20.06 -0.52
N VAL A 460 9.99 18.94 -0.93
CA VAL A 460 10.64 18.77 -2.24
C VAL A 460 9.94 17.73 -3.10
N MET A 461 9.41 16.67 -2.50
CA MET A 461 8.79 15.52 -3.17
C MET A 461 7.61 15.02 -2.35
N ASP A 462 6.49 14.74 -3.00
CA ASP A 462 5.32 14.15 -2.33
C ASP A 462 5.60 12.69 -1.96
N GLN A 463 5.77 12.41 -0.67
CA GLN A 463 5.92 11.08 -0.10
C GLN A 463 4.84 10.88 0.99
N PRO A 464 3.77 10.16 0.70
CA PRO A 464 2.73 9.91 1.71
C PRO A 464 3.24 8.97 2.81
N LEU A 465 2.56 8.99 3.95
CA LEU A 465 2.74 7.99 4.99
C LEU A 465 1.94 6.73 4.62
N ASP A 466 2.51 5.94 3.73
CA ASP A 466 1.93 4.67 3.28
C ASP A 466 2.35 3.49 4.17
N MET A 467 1.78 2.31 3.91
CA MET A 467 2.07 1.10 4.68
C MET A 467 3.54 0.67 4.59
N LEU A 468 4.23 0.95 3.47
CA LEU A 468 5.66 0.68 3.34
C LEU A 468 6.49 1.63 4.19
N THR A 469 6.16 2.92 4.17
CA THR A 469 6.80 3.93 5.03
C THR A 469 6.63 3.59 6.52
N MET A 470 5.46 3.04 6.91
CA MET A 470 5.21 2.59 8.28
C MET A 470 6.11 1.42 8.69
N LEU A 471 6.49 0.53 7.76
CA LEU A 471 7.50 -0.49 8.04
C LEU A 471 8.83 0.14 8.49
N GLY A 472 9.16 1.32 7.98
CA GLY A 472 10.33 2.09 8.41
C GLY A 472 10.33 2.39 9.91
N PHE A 473 9.18 2.67 10.53
CA PHE A 473 9.08 2.89 11.97
C PHE A 473 9.30 1.61 12.78
N ILE A 474 8.84 0.46 12.27
CA ILE A 474 9.10 -0.84 12.89
C ILE A 474 10.61 -1.15 12.88
N ILE A 475 11.26 -0.96 11.73
CA ILE A 475 12.72 -1.13 11.59
C ILE A 475 13.46 -0.16 12.51
N LEU A 476 13.04 1.11 12.52
CA LEU A 476 13.64 2.17 13.34
C LEU A 476 13.59 1.81 14.82
N SER A 477 12.49 1.22 15.31
CA SER A 477 12.36 0.83 16.72
C SER A 477 13.44 -0.14 17.19
N GLY A 478 13.84 -1.09 16.32
CA GLY A 478 14.93 -2.03 16.62
C GLY A 478 16.32 -1.40 16.54
N VAL A 479 16.54 -0.51 15.57
CA VAL A 479 17.87 0.09 15.32
C VAL A 479 18.23 1.15 16.37
N VAL A 480 17.25 1.97 16.76
CA VAL A 480 17.48 3.07 17.73
C VAL A 480 17.85 2.57 19.12
N VAL A 481 17.24 1.48 19.53
CA VAL A 481 17.48 0.87 20.85
C VAL A 481 18.96 0.50 21.05
N ASN A 482 19.67 0.15 19.97
CA ASN A 482 21.07 -0.24 20.02
C ASN A 482 22.00 0.83 20.64
N ASN A 483 21.84 2.11 20.25
CA ASN A 483 22.66 3.20 20.77
C ASN A 483 22.42 3.44 22.27
N ALA A 484 21.18 3.30 22.70
CA ALA A 484 20.79 3.45 24.09
C ALA A 484 21.29 2.27 24.97
N ILE A 485 21.23 1.03 24.47
CA ILE A 485 21.78 -0.16 25.14
C ILE A 485 23.26 0.04 25.45
N LEU A 486 24.05 0.41 24.45
CA LEU A 486 25.50 0.59 24.59
C LEU A 486 25.87 1.63 25.66
N MET A 487 25.07 2.69 25.82
CA MET A 487 25.29 3.71 26.85
C MET A 487 24.93 3.20 28.23
N VAL A 488 23.80 2.51 28.37
CA VAL A 488 23.35 1.93 29.64
C VAL A 488 24.32 0.87 30.12
N GLU A 489 24.71 -0.06 29.24
CA GLU A 489 25.65 -1.14 29.55
C GLU A 489 27.02 -0.60 29.98
N GLN A 490 27.58 0.37 29.28
CA GLN A 490 28.85 0.99 29.64
C GLN A 490 28.80 1.68 31.01
N THR A 491 27.67 2.32 31.31
CA THR A 491 27.49 2.94 32.65
C THR A 491 27.46 1.89 33.75
N LEU A 492 26.74 0.79 33.56
CA LEU A 492 26.69 -0.32 34.52
C LEU A 492 28.07 -0.95 34.70
N TRP A 493 28.82 -1.11 33.59
CA TRP A 493 30.16 -1.65 33.62
C TRP A 493 31.11 -0.79 34.51
N HIS A 494 31.10 0.56 34.31
CA HIS A 494 31.91 1.47 35.15
C HIS A 494 31.51 1.45 36.65
N ILE A 495 30.24 1.25 36.95
CA ILE A 495 29.79 1.12 38.32
C ILE A 495 30.28 -0.21 38.96
N GLN A 496 30.18 -1.31 38.20
CA GLN A 496 30.47 -2.66 38.72
C GLN A 496 31.97 -2.99 38.78
N HIS A 497 32.74 -2.58 37.76
CA HIS A 497 34.15 -2.96 37.64
C HIS A 497 35.10 -1.86 38.09
N ASP A 498 34.80 -0.58 37.82
CA ASP A 498 35.67 0.54 38.21
C ASP A 498 35.28 1.13 39.56
N GLY A 499 34.18 0.67 40.17
CA GLY A 499 33.70 1.19 41.46
C GLY A 499 33.28 2.66 41.44
N MET A 500 32.98 3.22 40.24
CA MET A 500 32.67 4.63 40.11
C MET A 500 31.32 4.99 40.70
N GLY A 501 31.19 6.19 41.23
CA GLY A 501 29.90 6.74 41.63
C GLY A 501 28.97 6.89 40.44
N SER A 502 27.64 6.70 40.61
CA SER A 502 26.66 6.69 39.52
C SER A 502 26.76 7.91 38.59
N VAL A 503 27.01 9.11 39.13
CA VAL A 503 27.13 10.35 38.33
C VAL A 503 28.38 10.33 37.47
N ASP A 504 29.51 9.92 38.01
CA ASP A 504 30.79 9.90 37.30
C ASP A 504 30.80 8.77 36.25
N ALA A 505 30.23 7.60 36.58
CA ALA A 505 30.05 6.49 35.63
C ALA A 505 29.20 6.88 34.41
N ILE A 506 28.08 7.62 34.62
CA ILE A 506 27.23 8.10 33.53
C ILE A 506 28.01 9.08 32.61
N LEU A 507 28.76 10.01 33.21
CA LEU A 507 29.53 11.00 32.45
C LEU A 507 30.69 10.35 31.67
N GLU A 508 31.38 9.40 32.31
CA GLU A 508 32.47 8.66 31.66
C GLU A 508 31.95 7.78 30.52
N ALA A 509 30.87 7.03 30.74
CA ALA A 509 30.21 6.25 29.71
C ALA A 509 29.78 7.13 28.54
N THR A 510 29.18 8.31 28.81
CA THR A 510 28.79 9.28 27.77
C THR A 510 30.03 9.73 26.98
N SER A 511 31.10 10.10 27.68
CA SER A 511 32.37 10.54 27.05
C SER A 511 32.93 9.48 26.08
N ASN A 512 32.94 8.22 26.51
CA ASN A 512 33.54 7.10 25.79
C ASN A 512 32.67 6.64 24.61
N ARG A 513 31.35 6.84 24.69
CA ARG A 513 30.39 6.38 23.66
C ARG A 513 30.04 7.41 22.59
N ILE A 514 30.32 8.71 22.76
CA ILE A 514 30.05 9.73 21.75
C ILE A 514 30.64 9.34 20.39
N ARG A 515 31.94 9.01 20.33
CA ARG A 515 32.61 8.69 19.08
C ARG A 515 32.07 7.42 18.40
N PRO A 516 31.95 6.26 19.08
CA PRO A 516 31.36 5.05 18.51
C PRO A 516 29.93 5.24 17.99
N ILE A 517 29.06 5.95 18.73
CA ILE A 517 27.69 6.22 18.34
C ILE A 517 27.64 7.03 17.04
N PHE A 518 28.42 8.12 16.92
CA PHE A 518 28.47 8.89 15.70
C PHE A 518 29.02 8.09 14.52
N MET A 519 30.04 7.27 14.73
CA MET A 519 30.61 6.44 13.66
C MET A 519 29.57 5.45 13.12
N SER A 520 28.88 4.72 13.98
CA SER A 520 27.86 3.77 13.56
C SER A 520 26.66 4.45 12.88
N THR A 521 26.22 5.58 13.42
CA THR A 521 25.10 6.33 12.85
C THR A 521 25.44 6.92 11.48
N LEU A 522 26.59 7.58 11.33
CA LEU A 522 27.01 8.14 10.04
C LEU A 522 27.15 7.06 8.97
N THR A 523 27.72 5.89 9.34
CA THR A 523 27.81 4.76 8.40
C THR A 523 26.42 4.31 7.94
N SER A 524 25.46 4.19 8.87
CA SER A 524 24.08 3.82 8.54
C SER A 524 23.39 4.90 7.70
N LEU A 525 23.55 6.17 8.04
CA LEU A 525 22.97 7.30 7.28
C LEU A 525 23.50 7.35 5.84
N PHE A 526 24.81 7.21 5.65
CA PHE A 526 25.40 7.17 4.30
C PHE A 526 24.98 5.93 3.52
N GLY A 527 24.76 4.79 4.21
CA GLY A 527 24.21 3.58 3.59
C GLY A 527 22.78 3.73 3.10
N LEU A 528 21.97 4.56 3.78
CA LEU A 528 20.57 4.83 3.41
C LEU A 528 20.44 5.96 2.36
N LEU A 529 21.43 6.81 2.23
CA LEU A 529 21.36 7.99 1.36
C LEU A 529 21.05 7.68 -0.11
N PRO A 530 21.65 6.64 -0.72
CA PRO A 530 21.31 6.26 -2.10
C PRO A 530 19.83 5.92 -2.28
N LEU A 531 19.22 5.26 -1.29
CA LEU A 531 17.81 4.88 -1.32
C LEU A 531 16.85 6.08 -1.35
N ILE A 532 17.29 7.21 -0.76
CA ILE A 532 16.50 8.44 -0.64
C ILE A 532 16.66 9.31 -1.89
N ILE A 533 17.89 9.46 -2.39
CA ILE A 533 18.27 10.49 -3.39
C ILE A 533 18.13 9.97 -4.81
N PHE A 534 18.50 8.71 -5.09
CA PHE A 534 18.58 8.23 -6.46
C PHE A 534 17.22 7.72 -6.95
N PRO A 535 16.63 8.37 -7.97
CA PRO A 535 15.41 7.87 -8.59
C PRO A 535 15.72 6.61 -9.43
N GLY A 536 14.86 5.61 -9.33
CA GLY A 536 14.92 4.40 -10.15
C GLY A 536 13.57 3.71 -10.14
N ALA A 537 13.28 2.87 -11.13
CA ALA A 537 12.05 2.09 -11.14
C ALA A 537 11.96 1.23 -9.87
N GLY A 538 10.96 1.49 -9.05
CA GLY A 538 10.74 0.83 -7.75
C GLY A 538 11.43 1.48 -6.54
N SER A 539 12.38 2.42 -6.71
CA SER A 539 12.98 3.13 -5.57
C SER A 539 11.97 3.99 -4.80
N GLU A 540 10.95 4.50 -5.48
CA GLU A 540 9.86 5.28 -4.91
C GLU A 540 9.15 4.53 -3.78
N LEU A 541 9.06 3.19 -3.88
CA LEU A 541 8.45 2.33 -2.87
C LEU A 541 9.23 2.31 -1.55
N TYR A 542 10.56 2.34 -1.64
CA TYR A 542 11.44 2.22 -0.48
C TYR A 542 11.93 3.55 0.06
N ARG A 543 11.72 4.65 -0.67
CA ARG A 543 12.13 6.00 -0.26
C ARG A 543 11.53 6.40 1.08
N GLY A 544 10.24 6.10 1.29
CA GLY A 544 9.55 6.35 2.56
C GLY A 544 10.19 5.62 3.74
N ILE A 545 10.57 4.35 3.56
CA ILE A 545 11.32 3.58 4.57
C ILE A 545 12.66 4.27 4.85
N GLY A 546 13.40 4.60 3.77
CA GLY A 546 14.72 5.22 3.87
C GLY A 546 14.70 6.52 4.66
N ILE A 547 13.77 7.44 4.36
CA ILE A 547 13.74 8.75 5.01
C ILE A 547 13.27 8.68 6.46
N VAL A 548 12.33 7.78 6.80
CA VAL A 548 11.89 7.56 8.18
C VAL A 548 13.04 7.03 9.03
N VAL A 549 13.77 6.02 8.53
CA VAL A 549 14.91 5.47 9.26
C VAL A 549 16.05 6.48 9.36
N PHE A 550 16.35 7.22 8.28
CA PHE A 550 17.34 8.27 8.24
C PHE A 550 17.06 9.39 9.25
N GLY A 551 15.86 9.99 9.17
CA GLY A 551 15.46 11.07 10.08
C GLY A 551 15.39 10.62 11.54
N GLY A 552 14.85 9.41 11.74
CA GLY A 552 14.77 8.79 13.07
C GLY A 552 16.13 8.52 13.69
N LEU A 553 17.08 7.95 12.93
CA LEU A 553 18.44 7.72 13.40
C LEU A 553 19.19 9.03 13.67
N LEU A 554 19.06 10.01 12.79
CA LEU A 554 19.72 11.30 12.95
C LEU A 554 19.27 12.00 14.25
N LEU A 555 17.95 12.14 14.41
CA LEU A 555 17.39 12.80 15.60
C LEU A 555 17.65 11.99 16.89
N SER A 556 17.42 10.67 16.85
CA SER A 556 17.63 9.83 18.03
C SER A 556 19.09 9.82 18.49
N THR A 557 20.04 9.81 17.57
CA THR A 557 21.48 9.85 17.92
C THR A 557 21.86 11.13 18.67
N LEU A 558 21.33 12.26 18.20
CA LEU A 558 21.53 13.52 18.90
C LEU A 558 20.84 13.49 20.27
N LEU A 559 19.58 13.08 20.32
CA LEU A 559 18.78 13.12 21.54
C LEU A 559 19.17 12.07 22.58
N VAL A 560 19.64 10.89 22.18
CA VAL A 560 20.13 9.85 23.13
C VAL A 560 21.23 10.39 24.04
N LEU A 561 22.16 11.20 23.50
CA LEU A 561 23.24 11.81 24.27
C LEU A 561 22.75 12.83 25.31
N PHE A 562 21.61 13.47 25.04
CA PHE A 562 21.02 14.46 25.96
C PHE A 562 19.93 13.88 26.85
N PHE A 563 19.31 12.76 26.45
CA PHE A 563 18.15 12.17 27.11
C PHE A 563 18.51 11.03 28.07
N ILE A 564 19.37 10.09 27.66
CA ILE A 564 19.71 8.91 28.46
C ILE A 564 20.47 9.26 29.75
N PRO A 565 21.49 10.15 29.76
CA PRO A 565 22.23 10.46 30.97
C PRO A 565 21.37 10.98 32.13
N PRO A 566 20.50 11.99 31.96
CA PRO A 566 19.63 12.43 33.02
C PRO A 566 18.60 11.38 33.47
N LEU A 567 18.05 10.60 32.52
CA LEU A 567 17.08 9.57 32.85
C LEU A 567 17.70 8.44 33.67
N MET A 568 18.92 8.00 33.34
CA MET A 568 19.68 7.06 34.15
C MET A 568 19.99 7.59 35.55
N ALA A 569 20.39 8.86 35.63
CA ALA A 569 20.70 9.47 36.94
C ALA A 569 19.48 9.50 37.86
N ILE A 570 18.30 9.78 37.32
CA ILE A 570 17.04 9.77 38.09
C ILE A 570 16.73 8.35 38.58
N LEU A 571 16.86 7.34 37.75
CA LEU A 571 16.56 5.96 38.10
C LEU A 571 17.57 5.41 39.12
N MET A 572 18.88 5.60 38.87
CA MET A 572 19.91 5.05 39.77
C MET A 572 19.90 5.66 41.16
N ARG A 573 19.47 6.92 41.30
CA ARG A 573 19.26 7.52 42.64
C ARG A 573 18.15 6.84 43.42
N ARG A 574 17.13 6.33 42.76
CA ARG A 574 16.01 5.61 43.35
C ARG A 574 16.42 4.20 43.80
N PHE A 575 17.36 3.56 43.11
CA PHE A 575 17.87 2.23 43.43
C PHE A 575 18.94 2.24 44.55
N LYS A 576 19.63 3.36 44.80
CA LYS A 576 20.62 3.49 45.87
C LYS A 576 20.00 3.41 47.29
N SER A 577 18.68 3.38 47.40
CA SER A 577 17.95 3.17 48.67
C SER A 577 17.63 1.69 48.94
N GLN A 578 18.00 0.76 48.06
CA GLN A 578 17.90 -0.68 48.30
C GLN A 578 19.32 -1.25 48.36
N GLU A 579 19.63 -1.95 49.45
CA GLU A 579 20.93 -2.54 49.80
C GLU A 579 21.54 -3.40 48.68
N PRO A 580 22.89 -3.56 48.65
CA PRO A 580 23.55 -4.41 47.68
C PRO A 580 23.02 -5.85 47.83
N ILE A 581 22.61 -6.42 46.68
CA ILE A 581 22.30 -7.84 46.56
C ILE A 581 23.56 -8.58 46.97
N GLY A 582 23.48 -9.27 48.08
CA GLY A 582 24.57 -10.04 48.66
C GLY A 582 25.21 -10.98 47.66
N ASP A 583 26.51 -11.02 47.74
CA ASP A 583 27.43 -11.80 46.95
C ASP A 583 27.09 -13.30 47.04
N MET A 584 26.30 -13.82 46.11
CA MET A 584 26.00 -15.25 45.98
C MET A 584 27.16 -16.06 45.36
N THR A 585 28.33 -15.47 45.23
CA THR A 585 29.52 -16.14 44.71
C THR A 585 30.42 -16.77 45.79
N GLN A 586 30.12 -16.59 47.10
CA GLN A 586 30.92 -17.17 48.17
C GLN A 586 30.49 -18.56 48.65
N GLU A 587 29.37 -19.13 48.18
CA GLU A 587 28.92 -20.45 48.62
C GLU A 587 29.38 -21.66 47.76
N ILE A 588 30.18 -21.45 46.71
CA ILE A 588 30.65 -22.56 45.85
C ILE A 588 32.13 -22.97 46.12
N THR A 589 32.82 -22.26 47.03
CA THR A 589 34.20 -22.62 47.37
C THR A 589 34.36 -22.96 48.86
N ALA A 590 33.52 -23.82 49.40
CA ALA A 590 33.85 -24.52 50.62
C ALA A 590 34.68 -25.80 50.27
N PRO A 591 35.90 -25.95 50.78
CA PRO A 591 36.70 -27.15 50.49
C PRO A 591 36.11 -28.37 51.17
N LEU A 592 35.79 -29.38 50.39
CA LEU A 592 35.58 -30.75 50.88
C LEU A 592 36.91 -31.28 51.44
N SER A 593 37.19 -30.95 52.68
CA SER A 593 38.21 -31.69 53.46
C SER A 593 37.78 -31.81 54.88
N GLN A 594 37.64 -33.04 55.31
CA GLN A 594 37.49 -33.60 56.67
C GLN A 594 36.13 -34.22 56.93
N THR A 595 36.06 -35.51 56.57
CA THR A 595 35.74 -36.56 57.55
C THR A 595 36.21 -37.91 56.96
N ALA A 596 37.03 -38.55 57.74
CA ALA A 596 37.62 -39.89 57.59
C ALA A 596 36.57 -41.00 57.57
#